data_115e5048b4f46ddc210f2922565e1657
#
_entry.id   115e5048b4f46ddc210f2922565e1657
#
_cell.length_a   1.000
_cell.length_b   1.000
_cell.length_c   1.000
_cell.angle_alpha   90.00
_cell.angle_beta   90.00
_cell.angle_gamma   90.00
#
_symmetry.space_group_name_H-M   'P 1'
#
loop_
_entity.id
_entity.type
_entity.pdbx_description
1 polymer ?
#
loop_
_entity_poly.entity_id
_entity_poly.type
_entity_poly.pdbx_seq_one_letter_code
_entity_poly.pdbx_strand_id
1 'polypeptide(L)'
;MQNPYLVLSGPVRGVVYTAPVIFEVRLSVRGITESDDKELSLLAARLVNLSYNPLESLLIKKSYTSRLSTLDFEHGNIVYSVEATISVKVISGPPDGFYGEFAAATDSLKCEILLHSSGFEERHLAGDEIKLSRSVVSVESFGKLIVSVRASDGSVTLTGTKKFRPLEKGITTGRLRIAKLCQLEFTVAWSLFSYSGT
;
A
#
# COMPACT_ATOMS: atom_id res chain seq x y z
N MET A 1 -4.52 15.98 -15.26
CA MET A 1 -4.11 14.65 -15.80
C MET A 1 -4.81 13.60 -14.95
N GLN A 2 -5.55 12.69 -15.57
CA GLN A 2 -6.25 11.63 -14.85
C GLN A 2 -5.22 10.59 -14.41
N ASN A 3 -5.28 10.16 -13.14
CA ASN A 3 -4.37 9.14 -12.62
C ASN A 3 -4.60 7.82 -13.37
N PRO A 4 -3.61 7.26 -14.09
CA PRO A 4 -3.77 6.03 -14.87
C PRO A 4 -3.72 4.76 -14.00
N TYR A 5 -3.41 4.89 -12.70
CA TYR A 5 -3.31 3.75 -11.81
C TYR A 5 -4.67 3.36 -11.22
N LEU A 6 -4.93 2.07 -11.18
CA LEU A 6 -6.07 1.52 -10.46
C LEU A 6 -5.79 1.55 -8.95
N VAL A 7 -6.76 2.04 -8.19
CA VAL A 7 -6.69 2.00 -6.72
C VAL A 7 -6.97 0.57 -6.28
N LEU A 8 -5.96 -0.06 -5.66
CA LEU A 8 -6.09 -1.41 -5.11
C LEU A 8 -6.46 -1.32 -3.63
N SER A 9 -7.54 -2.00 -3.25
CA SER A 9 -7.92 -2.24 -1.85
C SER A 9 -7.49 -3.64 -1.45
N GLY A 10 -6.70 -3.77 -0.38
CA GLY A 10 -6.11 -5.04 0.02
C GLY A 10 -4.82 -5.36 -0.75
N PRO A 11 -4.25 -6.56 -0.61
CA PRO A 11 -4.71 -7.67 0.22
C PRO A 11 -4.62 -7.39 1.73
N VAL A 12 -5.32 -8.22 2.50
CA VAL A 12 -5.26 -8.19 3.97
C VAL A 12 -4.07 -8.97 4.53
N ARG A 13 -3.32 -9.65 3.65
CA ARG A 13 -2.08 -10.36 3.97
C ARG A 13 -1.11 -10.28 2.80
N GLY A 14 0.17 -10.40 3.09
CA GLY A 14 1.21 -10.54 2.07
C GLY A 14 1.06 -11.85 1.31
N VAL A 15 1.43 -11.85 0.03
CA VAL A 15 1.43 -13.06 -0.80
C VAL A 15 2.80 -13.72 -0.72
N VAL A 16 2.84 -14.97 -0.26
CA VAL A 16 4.08 -15.76 -0.21
C VAL A 16 4.42 -16.28 -1.60
N TYR A 17 5.64 -16.02 -2.04
CA TYR A 17 6.10 -16.29 -3.40
C TYR A 17 7.05 -17.50 -3.47
N THR A 18 6.57 -18.66 -3.01
CA THR A 18 7.33 -19.94 -3.08
C THR A 18 6.97 -20.79 -4.30
N ALA A 19 5.82 -20.50 -4.90
CA ALA A 19 5.32 -21.14 -6.11
C ALA A 19 4.84 -20.05 -7.07
N PRO A 20 4.61 -20.36 -8.35
CA PRO A 20 4.06 -19.37 -9.28
C PRO A 20 2.75 -18.79 -8.75
N VAL A 21 2.67 -17.46 -8.72
CA VAL A 21 1.44 -16.72 -8.39
C VAL A 21 0.70 -16.40 -9.68
N ILE A 22 -0.61 -16.66 -9.70
CA ILE A 22 -1.46 -16.30 -10.84
C ILE A 22 -2.30 -15.12 -10.42
N PHE A 23 -2.22 -14.04 -11.21
CA PHE A 23 -3.11 -12.89 -11.12
C PHE A 23 -4.21 -13.05 -12.15
N GLU A 24 -5.44 -13.09 -11.68
CA GLU A 24 -6.60 -13.01 -12.55
C GLU A 24 -7.14 -11.58 -12.49
N VAL A 25 -7.33 -10.98 -13.66
CA VAL A 25 -7.82 -9.62 -13.77
C VAL A 25 -9.06 -9.62 -14.65
N ARG A 26 -10.12 -9.01 -14.14
CA ARG A 26 -11.32 -8.68 -14.89
C ARG A 26 -11.62 -7.20 -14.69
N LEU A 27 -11.58 -6.43 -15.76
CA LEU A 27 -11.92 -5.02 -15.76
C LEU A 27 -13.06 -4.77 -16.71
N SER A 28 -13.98 -3.92 -16.30
CA SER A 28 -15.07 -3.42 -17.14
C SER A 28 -15.08 -1.90 -17.18
N VAL A 29 -15.48 -1.34 -18.30
CA VAL A 29 -15.85 0.07 -18.40
C VAL A 29 -17.27 0.20 -17.89
N ARG A 30 -17.46 1.02 -16.87
CA ARG A 30 -18.77 1.24 -16.27
C ARG A 30 -19.72 1.93 -17.25
N GLY A 31 -20.86 1.33 -17.51
CA GLY A 31 -21.96 1.90 -18.27
C GLY A 31 -22.87 2.80 -17.40
N ILE A 32 -23.97 3.25 -18.00
CA ILE A 32 -25.01 4.01 -17.29
C ILE A 32 -25.76 3.08 -16.33
N THR A 33 -26.01 1.83 -16.73
CA THR A 33 -26.55 0.75 -15.93
C THR A 33 -25.56 -0.42 -15.91
N GLU A 34 -25.68 -1.34 -14.94
CA GLU A 34 -24.82 -2.53 -14.86
C GLU A 34 -24.89 -3.41 -16.13
N SER A 35 -26.05 -3.42 -16.82
CA SER A 35 -26.20 -4.14 -18.09
C SER A 35 -25.44 -3.49 -19.25
N ASP A 36 -25.04 -2.24 -19.13
CA ASP A 36 -24.28 -1.52 -20.15
C ASP A 36 -22.76 -1.61 -19.92
N ASP A 37 -22.33 -2.27 -18.86
CA ASP A 37 -20.92 -2.48 -18.55
C ASP A 37 -20.26 -3.30 -19.67
N LYS A 38 -19.12 -2.82 -20.14
CA LYS A 38 -18.36 -3.47 -21.21
C LYS A 38 -17.04 -4.00 -20.69
N GLU A 39 -16.76 -5.26 -20.99
CA GLU A 39 -15.47 -5.86 -20.67
C GLU A 39 -14.33 -5.08 -21.33
N LEU A 40 -13.36 -4.65 -20.55
CA LEU A 40 -12.15 -3.97 -21.00
C LEU A 40 -10.94 -4.90 -20.97
N SER A 41 -10.81 -5.72 -19.94
CA SER A 41 -9.71 -6.66 -19.81
C SER A 41 -10.13 -7.92 -19.08
N LEU A 42 -9.77 -9.06 -19.64
CA LEU A 42 -9.85 -10.36 -19.01
C LEU A 42 -8.52 -11.06 -19.27
N LEU A 43 -7.74 -11.27 -18.23
CA LEU A 43 -6.45 -11.94 -18.36
C LEU A 43 -6.08 -12.72 -17.08
N ALA A 44 -5.31 -13.77 -17.26
CA ALA A 44 -4.62 -14.49 -16.20
C ALA A 44 -3.12 -14.37 -16.45
N ALA A 45 -2.42 -13.74 -15.53
CA ALA A 45 -0.98 -13.51 -15.63
C ALA A 45 -0.25 -14.38 -14.60
N ARG A 46 0.65 -15.22 -15.08
CA ARG A 46 1.51 -16.04 -14.23
C ARG A 46 2.78 -15.26 -13.89
N LEU A 47 2.98 -15.00 -12.61
CA LEU A 47 4.25 -14.53 -12.10
C LEU A 47 5.11 -15.74 -11.71
N VAL A 48 6.30 -15.77 -12.27
CA VAL A 48 7.34 -16.76 -11.92
C VAL A 48 8.48 -15.97 -11.29
N ASN A 49 9.02 -16.46 -10.19
CA ASN A 49 10.21 -15.86 -9.60
C ASN A 49 11.40 -16.05 -10.58
N LEU A 50 11.79 -14.96 -11.21
CA LEU A 50 12.92 -14.91 -12.13
C LEU A 50 14.15 -14.28 -11.47
N SER A 51 14.14 -14.13 -10.15
CA SER A 51 15.28 -13.55 -9.44
C SER A 51 16.49 -14.47 -9.56
N TYR A 52 17.50 -14.01 -10.28
CA TYR A 52 18.82 -14.65 -10.33
C TYR A 52 19.57 -14.50 -9.00
N ASN A 53 19.18 -13.55 -8.17
CA ASN A 53 19.74 -13.33 -6.84
C ASN A 53 18.65 -13.50 -5.78
N PRO A 54 18.61 -14.64 -5.05
CA PRO A 54 17.62 -14.90 -4.03
C PRO A 54 17.79 -14.04 -2.76
N LEU A 55 18.83 -13.21 -2.71
CA LEU A 55 19.17 -12.37 -1.56
C LEU A 55 18.79 -10.90 -1.75
N GLU A 56 18.20 -10.54 -2.88
CA GLU A 56 17.93 -9.14 -3.22
C GLU A 56 16.45 -8.92 -3.54
N SER A 57 15.86 -7.91 -2.89
CA SER A 57 14.51 -7.47 -3.20
C SER A 57 14.50 -6.69 -4.52
N LEU A 58 13.53 -6.98 -5.37
CA LEU A 58 13.42 -6.40 -6.70
C LEU A 58 12.03 -5.85 -6.97
N LEU A 59 11.97 -4.71 -7.64
CA LEU A 59 10.76 -4.18 -8.24
C LEU A 59 10.63 -4.72 -9.67
N ILE A 60 9.55 -5.43 -9.93
CA ILE A 60 9.29 -6.08 -11.21
C ILE A 60 8.16 -5.33 -11.91
N LYS A 61 8.41 -4.90 -13.16
CA LYS A 61 7.42 -4.27 -14.02
C LYS A 61 7.19 -5.17 -15.22
N LYS A 62 5.93 -5.47 -15.52
CA LYS A 62 5.55 -6.34 -16.63
C LYS A 62 4.22 -5.92 -17.23
N SER A 63 4.18 -5.85 -18.55
CA SER A 63 2.96 -5.54 -19.29
C SER A 63 2.31 -6.82 -19.81
N TYR A 64 1.00 -6.88 -19.71
CA TYR A 64 0.18 -7.96 -20.25
C TYR A 64 -0.92 -7.38 -21.12
N THR A 65 -1.03 -7.87 -22.34
CA THR A 65 -2.03 -7.42 -23.31
C THR A 65 -3.16 -8.45 -23.39
N SER A 66 -4.38 -7.98 -23.17
CA SER A 66 -5.61 -8.68 -23.45
C SER A 66 -6.17 -8.22 -24.79
N ARG A 67 -7.37 -8.69 -25.15
CA ARG A 67 -7.99 -8.36 -26.44
C ARG A 67 -8.18 -6.84 -26.64
N LEU A 68 -8.55 -6.11 -25.58
CA LEU A 68 -8.98 -4.71 -25.68
C LEU A 68 -8.09 -3.73 -24.90
N SER A 69 -7.12 -4.23 -24.12
CA SER A 69 -6.29 -3.38 -23.28
C SER A 69 -4.93 -3.99 -22.98
N THR A 70 -3.97 -3.13 -22.64
CA THR A 70 -2.69 -3.53 -22.05
C THR A 70 -2.64 -3.01 -20.63
N LEU A 71 -2.28 -3.88 -19.69
CA LEU A 71 -2.14 -3.56 -18.28
C LEU A 71 -0.68 -3.67 -17.87
N ASP A 72 -0.17 -2.63 -17.25
CA ASP A 72 1.15 -2.61 -16.65
C ASP A 72 1.03 -3.01 -15.18
N PHE A 73 1.73 -4.08 -14.81
CA PHE A 73 1.84 -4.56 -13.44
C PHE A 73 3.17 -4.13 -12.85
N GLU A 74 3.11 -3.56 -11.67
CA GLU A 74 4.28 -3.28 -10.86
C GLU A 74 4.13 -3.98 -9.51
N HIS A 75 5.08 -4.84 -9.17
CA HIS A 75 5.07 -5.55 -7.90
C HIS A 75 6.49 -5.70 -7.34
N GLY A 76 6.60 -5.64 -6.02
CA GLY A 76 7.84 -5.88 -5.30
C GLY A 76 7.97 -7.36 -4.90
N ASN A 77 9.07 -7.99 -5.27
CA ASN A 77 9.51 -9.24 -4.66
C ASN A 77 10.41 -8.88 -3.48
N ILE A 78 9.95 -9.14 -2.26
CA ILE A 78 10.68 -8.80 -1.02
C ILE A 78 11.19 -10.07 -0.38
N VAL A 79 12.52 -10.16 -0.27
CA VAL A 79 13.21 -11.31 0.32
C VAL A 79 13.32 -11.16 1.84
N TYR A 80 13.35 -12.27 2.57
CA TYR A 80 13.45 -12.30 4.04
C TYR A 80 12.48 -11.31 4.72
N SER A 81 11.22 -11.34 4.27
CA SER A 81 10.23 -10.35 4.67
C SER A 81 9.43 -10.74 5.90
N VAL A 82 9.00 -9.71 6.60
CA VAL A 82 7.94 -9.75 7.60
C VAL A 82 6.74 -8.96 7.08
N GLU A 83 5.57 -9.32 7.56
CA GLU A 83 4.34 -8.58 7.31
C GLU A 83 4.19 -7.46 8.33
N ALA A 84 3.89 -6.26 7.84
CA ALA A 84 3.54 -5.10 8.64
C ALA A 84 2.07 -4.75 8.40
N THR A 85 1.24 -4.89 9.44
CA THR A 85 -0.13 -4.39 9.44
C THR A 85 -0.16 -3.03 10.11
N ILE A 86 -0.57 -2.01 9.36
CA ILE A 86 -0.49 -0.60 9.76
C ILE A 86 -1.89 -0.12 10.12
N SER A 87 -2.01 0.56 11.25
CA SER A 87 -3.17 1.37 11.62
C SER A 87 -2.74 2.79 11.98
N VAL A 88 -3.65 3.74 11.78
CA VAL A 88 -3.38 5.18 11.95
C VAL A 88 -4.48 5.81 12.78
N LYS A 89 -4.10 6.55 13.82
CA LYS A 89 -5.01 7.34 14.64
C LYS A 89 -4.61 8.80 14.61
N VAL A 90 -5.59 9.68 14.48
CA VAL A 90 -5.41 11.13 14.57
C VAL A 90 -5.38 11.54 16.04
N ILE A 91 -4.24 12.05 16.52
CA ILE A 91 -4.08 12.52 17.91
C ILE A 91 -4.53 13.98 18.04
N SER A 92 -4.17 14.80 17.06
CA SER A 92 -4.60 16.20 16.99
C SER A 92 -4.59 16.70 15.56
N GLY A 93 -5.42 17.70 15.26
CA GLY A 93 -5.55 18.32 13.95
C GLY A 93 -6.35 19.61 14.02
N PRO A 94 -6.58 20.30 12.90
CA PRO A 94 -7.42 21.47 12.83
C PRO A 94 -8.89 21.11 13.15
N PRO A 95 -9.68 22.06 13.68
CA PRO A 95 -11.07 21.81 14.06
C PRO A 95 -11.93 21.29 12.90
N ASP A 96 -11.68 21.79 11.69
CA ASP A 96 -12.40 21.41 10.48
C ASP A 96 -11.81 20.16 9.81
N GLY A 97 -10.83 19.48 10.45
CA GLY A 97 -10.16 18.33 9.91
C GLY A 97 -9.17 18.63 8.79
N PHE A 98 -8.52 17.60 8.30
CA PHE A 98 -7.55 17.68 7.19
C PHE A 98 -7.78 16.54 6.20
N TYR A 99 -7.31 16.72 4.98
CA TYR A 99 -7.23 15.67 3.97
C TYR A 99 -5.89 14.95 4.09
N GLY A 100 -5.90 13.63 3.90
CA GLY A 100 -4.71 12.81 4.07
C GLY A 100 -4.45 11.85 2.91
N GLU A 101 -3.21 11.79 2.46
CA GLU A 101 -2.69 10.73 1.60
C GLU A 101 -1.60 10.00 2.37
N PHE A 102 -1.74 8.69 2.48
CA PHE A 102 -0.85 7.83 3.26
C PHE A 102 -0.22 6.80 2.35
N ALA A 103 1.08 6.66 2.42
CA ALA A 103 1.81 5.67 1.65
C ALA A 103 2.86 4.96 2.50
N ALA A 104 3.27 3.78 2.06
CA ALA A 104 4.35 3.02 2.68
C ALA A 104 5.37 2.57 1.64
N ALA A 105 6.62 2.47 2.06
CA ALA A 105 7.72 1.94 1.27
C ALA A 105 8.68 1.14 2.16
N THR A 106 9.50 0.31 1.54
CA THR A 106 10.70 -0.24 2.19
C THR A 106 11.91 0.58 1.76
N ASP A 107 12.99 0.56 2.52
CA ASP A 107 14.20 1.30 2.17
C ASP A 107 15.00 0.65 1.03
N SER A 108 14.75 -0.61 0.69
CA SER A 108 15.37 -1.32 -0.44
C SER A 108 14.68 -1.04 -1.77
N LEU A 109 13.33 -0.96 -1.76
CA LEU A 109 12.55 -0.67 -2.96
C LEU A 109 12.10 0.79 -2.95
N LYS A 110 12.53 1.56 -3.93
CA LYS A 110 12.12 2.98 -4.11
C LYS A 110 10.71 3.07 -4.73
N CYS A 111 9.77 2.28 -4.21
CA CYS A 111 8.40 2.25 -4.66
C CYS A 111 7.47 2.51 -3.48
N GLU A 112 6.65 3.53 -3.59
CA GLU A 112 5.62 3.82 -2.60
C GLU A 112 4.33 3.06 -2.92
N ILE A 113 3.78 2.43 -1.89
CA ILE A 113 2.49 1.74 -1.93
C ILE A 113 1.48 2.69 -1.30
N LEU A 114 0.50 3.14 -2.07
CA LEU A 114 -0.59 3.94 -1.54
C LEU A 114 -1.43 3.09 -0.57
N LEU A 115 -1.53 3.56 0.68
CA LEU A 115 -2.33 2.92 1.73
C LEU A 115 -3.75 3.48 1.76
N HIS A 116 -3.87 4.81 1.58
CA HIS A 116 -5.14 5.53 1.62
C HIS A 116 -4.98 6.93 1.02
N SER A 117 -6.06 7.41 0.40
CA SER A 117 -6.18 8.80 -0.01
C SER A 117 -7.62 9.25 0.22
N SER A 118 -7.81 10.23 1.06
CA SER A 118 -9.14 10.80 1.35
C SER A 118 -9.70 11.65 0.19
N GLY A 119 -8.84 11.99 -0.80
CA GLY A 119 -9.24 12.93 -1.84
C GLY A 119 -9.65 14.29 -1.23
N PHE A 120 -10.74 14.87 -1.74
CA PHE A 120 -11.35 16.11 -1.22
C PHE A 120 -12.71 15.87 -0.55
N GLU A 121 -13.10 14.61 -0.34
CA GLU A 121 -14.43 14.26 0.15
C GLU A 121 -14.44 13.93 1.63
N GLU A 122 -13.34 13.36 2.16
CA GLU A 122 -13.26 12.89 3.53
C GLU A 122 -12.19 13.67 4.30
N ARG A 123 -12.58 14.35 5.37
CA ARG A 123 -11.68 15.01 6.30
C ARG A 123 -11.49 14.19 7.57
N HIS A 124 -10.27 14.11 8.02
CA HIS A 124 -9.90 13.41 9.24
C HIS A 124 -9.86 14.38 10.42
N LEU A 125 -10.59 14.03 11.49
CA LEU A 125 -10.68 14.82 12.71
C LEU A 125 -9.85 14.20 13.85
N ALA A 126 -9.56 15.01 14.86
CA ALA A 126 -8.88 14.51 16.06
C ALA A 126 -9.71 13.41 16.73
N GLY A 127 -9.07 12.29 17.05
CA GLY A 127 -9.68 11.09 17.61
C GLY A 127 -10.05 10.00 16.60
N ASP A 128 -10.10 10.33 15.30
CA ASP A 128 -10.45 9.37 14.26
C ASP A 128 -9.41 8.26 14.12
N GLU A 129 -9.89 7.06 13.84
CA GLU A 129 -9.11 5.98 13.27
C GLU A 129 -9.26 6.00 11.75
N ILE A 130 -8.15 6.22 11.04
CA ILE A 130 -8.17 6.31 9.59
C ILE A 130 -8.28 4.91 9.01
N LYS A 131 -9.37 4.64 8.31
CA LYS A 131 -9.58 3.37 7.61
C LYS A 131 -8.74 3.32 6.34
N LEU A 132 -7.58 2.70 6.42
CA LEU A 132 -6.71 2.50 5.27
C LEU A 132 -7.37 1.56 4.25
N SER A 133 -7.32 1.92 2.96
CA SER A 133 -7.78 1.07 1.85
C SER A 133 -6.88 -0.16 1.70
N ARG A 134 -5.60 0.01 2.03
CA ARG A 134 -4.59 -1.04 2.13
C ARG A 134 -3.81 -0.85 3.42
N SER A 135 -3.84 -1.84 4.31
CA SER A 135 -3.20 -1.74 5.62
C SER A 135 -1.98 -2.64 5.78
N VAL A 136 -1.75 -3.56 4.84
CA VAL A 136 -0.69 -4.57 4.93
C VAL A 136 0.37 -4.35 3.88
N VAL A 137 1.64 -4.38 4.30
CA VAL A 137 2.81 -4.32 3.42
C VAL A 137 3.87 -5.33 3.88
N SER A 138 4.64 -5.85 2.93
CA SER A 138 5.81 -6.67 3.22
C SER A 138 7.05 -5.78 3.35
N VAL A 139 7.90 -6.09 4.30
CA VAL A 139 9.13 -5.33 4.59
C VAL A 139 10.28 -6.31 4.85
N GLU A 140 11.47 -6.03 4.36
CA GLU A 140 12.65 -6.84 4.68
C GLU A 140 12.92 -6.84 6.19
N SER A 141 13.22 -8.00 6.76
CA SER A 141 13.50 -8.16 8.20
C SER A 141 14.65 -7.27 8.69
N PHE A 142 15.62 -6.98 7.82
CA PHE A 142 16.78 -6.14 8.12
C PHE A 142 16.67 -4.72 7.58
N GLY A 143 15.55 -4.41 6.89
CA GLY A 143 15.28 -3.10 6.31
C GLY A 143 14.56 -2.14 7.25
N LYS A 144 13.81 -1.22 6.67
CA LYS A 144 12.94 -0.27 7.37
C LYS A 144 11.63 -0.11 6.64
N LEU A 145 10.54 -0.11 7.39
CA LEU A 145 9.27 0.41 6.91
C LEU A 145 9.31 1.95 6.99
N ILE A 146 9.04 2.58 5.88
CA ILE A 146 8.91 4.05 5.78
C ILE A 146 7.45 4.34 5.51
N VAL A 147 6.78 5.02 6.42
CA VAL A 147 5.42 5.53 6.20
C VAL A 147 5.52 7.01 5.89
N SER A 148 4.95 7.42 4.78
CA SER A 148 4.86 8.82 4.35
C SER A 148 3.41 9.30 4.42
N VAL A 149 3.25 10.57 4.79
CA VAL A 149 1.95 11.23 4.87
C VAL A 149 2.04 12.58 4.18
N ARG A 150 1.08 12.84 3.32
CA ARG A 150 0.80 14.16 2.77
C ARG A 150 -0.53 14.64 3.34
N ALA A 151 -0.50 15.68 4.15
CA ALA A 151 -1.68 16.23 4.81
C ALA A 151 -1.96 17.66 4.34
N SER A 152 -3.24 17.99 4.14
CA SER A 152 -3.68 19.31 3.68
C SER A 152 -4.93 19.79 4.43
N ASP A 153 -4.96 21.06 4.81
CA ASP A 153 -6.16 21.71 5.33
C ASP A 153 -7.01 22.38 4.22
N GLY A 154 -6.55 22.27 2.97
CA GLY A 154 -7.15 22.89 1.80
C GLY A 154 -6.39 24.14 1.32
N SER A 155 -5.60 24.77 2.18
CA SER A 155 -4.76 25.93 1.84
C SER A 155 -3.27 25.58 1.72
N VAL A 156 -2.80 24.73 2.62
CA VAL A 156 -1.39 24.29 2.69
C VAL A 156 -1.33 22.76 2.69
N THR A 157 -0.39 22.23 1.93
CA THR A 157 -0.06 20.80 1.92
C THR A 157 1.31 20.59 2.53
N LEU A 158 1.39 19.76 3.56
CA LEU A 158 2.61 19.43 4.28
C LEU A 158 2.86 17.93 4.24
N THR A 159 4.13 17.54 4.26
CA THR A 159 4.54 16.13 4.23
C THR A 159 5.32 15.76 5.49
N GLY A 160 5.19 14.52 5.88
CA GLY A 160 5.97 13.94 6.97
C GLY A 160 6.26 12.47 6.73
N THR A 161 7.33 11.98 7.32
CA THR A 161 7.70 10.56 7.24
C THR A 161 8.02 9.99 8.60
N LYS A 162 7.68 8.72 8.81
CA LYS A 162 8.05 7.95 9.99
C LYS A 162 8.66 6.63 9.58
N LYS A 163 9.78 6.27 10.21
CA LYS A 163 10.49 5.01 9.98
C LYS A 163 10.29 4.07 11.14
N PHE A 164 10.06 2.80 10.84
CA PHE A 164 9.93 1.72 11.80
C PHE A 164 10.95 0.63 11.48
N ARG A 165 11.57 0.07 12.53
CA ARG A 165 12.41 -1.12 12.40
C ARG A 165 11.50 -2.35 12.47
N PRO A 166 11.58 -3.28 11.52
CA PRO A 166 10.83 -4.52 11.55
C PRO A 166 11.13 -5.35 12.80
N LEU A 167 10.12 -6.05 13.27
CA LEU A 167 10.22 -7.08 14.31
C LEU A 167 9.73 -8.41 13.69
N GLU A 168 10.24 -9.52 14.20
CA GLU A 168 9.73 -10.84 13.80
C GLU A 168 8.26 -11.02 14.22
N LYS A 169 7.90 -10.47 15.39
CA LYS A 169 6.53 -10.47 15.93
C LYS A 169 6.36 -9.33 16.92
N GLY A 170 5.12 -8.91 17.12
CA GLY A 170 4.79 -7.90 18.12
C GLY A 170 4.28 -6.60 17.52
N ILE A 171 4.26 -5.55 18.30
CA ILE A 171 3.68 -4.26 17.93
C ILE A 171 4.69 -3.16 18.18
N THR A 172 4.80 -2.24 17.25
CA THR A 172 5.57 -1.00 17.39
C THR A 172 4.64 0.19 17.19
N THR A 173 4.72 1.17 18.07
CA THR A 173 3.97 2.43 17.92
C THR A 173 4.92 3.59 17.66
N GLY A 174 4.44 4.59 16.95
CA GLY A 174 5.24 5.78 16.71
C GLY A 174 4.38 6.97 16.31
N ARG A 175 4.75 8.14 16.80
CA ARG A 175 4.06 9.40 16.49
C ARG A 175 4.77 10.15 15.39
N LEU A 176 3.99 10.77 14.51
CA LEU A 176 4.43 11.67 13.46
C LEU A 176 3.70 13.00 13.65
N ARG A 177 4.48 14.05 13.81
CA ARG A 177 3.96 15.42 13.82
C ARG A 177 4.23 16.06 12.45
N ILE A 178 3.18 16.53 11.81
CA ILE A 178 3.26 17.23 10.53
C ILE A 178 3.13 18.73 10.83
N ALA A 179 4.27 19.34 11.07
CA ALA A 179 4.42 20.75 11.47
C ALA A 179 3.34 21.19 12.48
N LYS A 180 2.56 22.24 12.11
CA LYS A 180 1.45 22.75 12.94
C LYS A 180 0.09 22.17 12.51
N LEU A 181 0.07 21.27 11.51
CA LEU A 181 -1.19 20.82 10.91
C LEU A 181 -1.82 19.69 11.71
N CYS A 182 -1.12 18.58 11.92
CA CYS A 182 -1.69 17.46 12.65
C CYS A 182 -0.62 16.61 13.34
N GLN A 183 -1.06 15.78 14.28
CA GLN A 183 -0.27 14.73 14.90
C GLN A 183 -0.97 13.39 14.74
N LEU A 184 -0.25 12.41 14.25
CA LEU A 184 -0.72 11.07 13.97
C LEU A 184 0.04 10.06 14.83
N GLU A 185 -0.65 9.01 15.24
CA GLU A 185 -0.06 7.84 15.86
C GLU A 185 -0.22 6.64 14.93
N PHE A 186 0.88 6.02 14.60
CA PHE A 186 0.94 4.79 13.83
C PHE A 186 1.14 3.62 14.77
N THR A 187 0.37 2.58 14.58
CA THR A 187 0.59 1.26 15.19
C THR A 187 0.90 0.28 14.08
N VAL A 188 2.02 -0.42 14.22
CA VAL A 188 2.47 -1.44 13.25
C VAL A 188 2.53 -2.78 13.97
N ALA A 189 1.66 -3.70 13.59
CA ALA A 189 1.72 -5.09 14.04
C ALA A 189 2.57 -5.89 13.06
N TRP A 190 3.55 -6.62 13.60
CA TRP A 190 4.53 -7.40 12.85
C TRP A 190 4.24 -8.89 12.95
N SER A 191 4.34 -9.60 11.85
CA SER A 191 4.27 -11.05 11.82
C SER A 191 5.24 -11.63 10.80
N LEU A 192 5.92 -12.72 11.20
CA LEU A 192 6.65 -13.56 10.26
C LEU A 192 5.66 -14.37 9.41
N PHE A 193 6.00 -14.55 8.15
CA PHE A 193 5.42 -15.61 7.36
C PHE A 193 5.99 -16.93 7.88
N SER A 194 5.25 -17.64 8.75
CA SER A 194 5.67 -18.95 9.18
C SER A 194 5.50 -19.92 8.02
N TYR A 195 6.60 -20.45 7.53
CA TYR A 195 6.58 -21.70 6.76
C TYR A 195 6.34 -22.82 7.77
N SER A 196 5.13 -23.33 7.87
CA SER A 196 4.90 -24.64 8.48
C SER A 196 5.29 -25.69 7.45
N GLY A 197 6.58 -25.88 7.27
CA GLY A 197 7.13 -27.04 6.60
C GLY A 197 7.03 -28.21 7.57
N THR A 198 6.06 -29.07 7.38
CA THR A 198 6.11 -30.44 7.83
C THR A 198 6.66 -31.29 6.71
#